data_170745b59c15ec4f69989029ea726d0c
#
_entry.id   170745b59c15ec4f69989029ea726d0c
#
_cell.length_a   1.000
_cell.length_b   1.000
_cell.length_c   1.000
_cell.angle_alpha   90.00
_cell.angle_beta   90.00
_cell.angle_gamma   90.00
#
_symmetry.space_group_name_H-M   'P 1'
#
loop_
_entity.id
_entity.type
_entity.pdbx_description
1 polymer ?
#
loop_
_entity_poly.entity_id
_entity_poly.type
_entity_poly.pdbx_seq_one_letter_code
_entity_poly.pdbx_strand_id
1 'polypeptide(L)'
;MSIYNLNKKLVAWIDLTTFCNAGCPQCHRTDPNGLGKIDWLPLISWDLKRFMNAYPPETLQMIKRFEICGTWGDPIMVKDIFKICKYIIDNSNTYIQLNTNGGMRNDDFWWELGILSRNRMQVIFDVEGINQEMHSHYRRKVNFEKLKLNIQNFTAAGGNAFAHIIIFKHNQDYIKQILEMCYNELEMTDHLIQPSNRFNKQGKEEYIDENGKPFVLEEATLPLDDPRYKLPAPHRDHKWWEEKGNAMVYNKDTSNEKSHIERNKI
;
A
#
# COMPACT_ATOMS: atom_id res chain seq x y z
N MET A 1 -22.03 23.35 -28.98
CA MET A 1 -21.89 22.74 -27.64
C MET A 1 -21.47 21.30 -27.84
N SER A 2 -20.22 20.96 -27.52
CA SER A 2 -19.68 19.59 -27.62
C SER A 2 -20.32 18.74 -26.55
N ILE A 3 -21.11 17.75 -26.94
CA ILE A 3 -21.60 16.71 -26.03
C ILE A 3 -20.40 15.89 -25.64
N TYR A 4 -19.88 16.09 -24.43
CA TYR A 4 -18.87 15.23 -23.84
C TYR A 4 -19.39 13.80 -23.88
N ASN A 5 -18.61 12.93 -24.49
CA ASN A 5 -18.93 11.52 -24.66
C ASN A 5 -18.95 10.85 -23.25
N LEU A 6 -20.13 10.73 -22.65
CA LEU A 6 -20.39 10.19 -21.31
C LEU A 6 -20.01 8.71 -21.16
N ASN A 7 -19.48 8.08 -22.20
CA ASN A 7 -19.05 6.68 -22.18
C ASN A 7 -17.62 6.44 -21.60
N LYS A 8 -16.85 7.48 -21.29
CA LYS A 8 -15.56 7.34 -20.61
C LYS A 8 -15.77 7.36 -19.09
N LYS A 9 -15.76 6.20 -18.47
CA LYS A 9 -15.72 6.10 -17.01
C LYS A 9 -14.47 6.77 -16.44
N LEU A 10 -14.65 7.59 -15.40
CA LEU A 10 -13.61 8.40 -14.79
C LEU A 10 -12.67 7.54 -13.91
N VAL A 11 -11.42 7.99 -13.78
CA VAL A 11 -10.52 7.57 -12.70
C VAL A 11 -10.47 8.71 -11.68
N ALA A 12 -10.79 8.43 -10.44
CA ALA A 12 -10.78 9.39 -9.35
C ALA A 12 -9.57 9.14 -8.44
N TRP A 13 -8.72 10.14 -8.27
CA TRP A 13 -7.61 10.15 -7.32
C TRP A 13 -8.03 10.94 -6.10
N ILE A 14 -7.87 10.35 -4.91
CA ILE A 14 -8.35 10.98 -3.68
C ILE A 14 -7.39 10.76 -2.52
N ASP A 15 -7.12 11.85 -1.80
CA ASP A 15 -6.48 11.84 -0.48
C ASP A 15 -7.57 11.97 0.60
N LEU A 16 -7.77 10.93 1.39
CA LEU A 16 -8.77 10.90 2.45
C LEU A 16 -8.27 11.43 3.80
N THR A 17 -6.95 11.57 3.93
CA THR A 17 -6.34 12.00 5.18
C THR A 17 -4.98 12.64 4.98
N THR A 18 -4.59 13.49 5.94
CA THR A 18 -3.22 14.00 6.07
C THR A 18 -2.47 13.32 7.23
N PHE A 19 -3.07 12.34 7.90
CA PHE A 19 -2.38 11.52 8.90
C PHE A 19 -1.53 10.44 8.23
N CYS A 20 -0.31 10.25 8.73
CA CYS A 20 0.59 9.17 8.34
C CYS A 20 1.47 8.80 9.54
N ASN A 21 1.76 7.51 9.72
CA ASN A 21 2.68 7.02 10.74
C ASN A 21 4.15 7.08 10.29
N ALA A 22 4.41 7.20 8.99
CA ALA A 22 5.76 7.24 8.42
C ALA A 22 6.35 8.65 8.38
N GLY A 23 7.69 8.72 8.32
CA GLY A 23 8.48 9.94 8.12
C GLY A 23 9.42 9.78 6.93
N CYS A 24 8.88 9.45 5.74
CA CYS A 24 9.69 9.23 4.54
C CYS A 24 10.39 10.52 4.10
N PRO A 25 11.73 10.53 3.88
CA PRO A 25 12.51 11.73 3.64
C PRO A 25 12.02 12.61 2.48
N GLN A 26 11.71 12.04 1.34
CA GLN A 26 11.26 12.79 0.15
C GLN A 26 9.73 13.02 0.11
N CYS A 27 9.01 12.72 1.20
CA CYS A 27 7.58 12.97 1.24
C CYS A 27 7.29 14.46 1.41
N HIS A 28 6.39 15.01 0.57
CA HIS A 28 5.97 16.42 0.68
C HIS A 28 5.38 16.79 2.04
N ARG A 29 4.93 15.78 2.80
CA ARG A 29 4.41 15.93 4.16
C ARG A 29 5.51 16.08 5.21
N THR A 30 6.73 15.65 4.93
CA THR A 30 7.78 15.45 5.91
C THR A 30 8.71 16.65 5.98
N ASP A 31 8.99 17.12 7.21
CA ASP A 31 10.03 18.12 7.47
C ASP A 31 11.42 17.47 7.31
N PRO A 32 12.28 17.99 6.45
CA PRO A 32 13.62 17.44 6.26
C PRO A 32 14.53 17.56 7.51
N ASN A 33 14.18 18.44 8.45
CA ASN A 33 14.97 18.71 9.65
C ASN A 33 14.56 17.87 10.88
N GLY A 34 13.87 16.77 10.71
CA GLY A 34 13.47 15.93 11.84
C GLY A 34 12.46 14.85 11.48
N LEU A 35 12.12 14.72 10.20
CA LEU A 35 11.19 13.72 9.67
C LEU A 35 9.82 13.70 10.37
N GLY A 36 9.45 14.86 10.92
CA GLY A 36 8.10 15.13 11.42
C GLY A 36 7.18 15.60 10.28
N LYS A 37 5.97 15.95 10.67
CA LYS A 37 5.04 16.60 9.75
C LYS A 37 5.44 18.10 9.61
N ILE A 38 5.44 18.61 8.37
CA ILE A 38 5.60 20.05 8.12
C ILE A 38 4.52 20.87 8.83
N ASP A 39 4.89 22.01 9.42
CA ASP A 39 4.04 22.75 10.34
C ASP A 39 2.74 23.28 9.74
N TRP A 40 2.78 23.74 8.49
CA TRP A 40 1.62 24.33 7.83
C TRP A 40 0.54 23.33 7.39
N LEU A 41 0.84 22.01 7.37
CA LEU A 41 -0.12 21.00 6.92
C LEU A 41 -1.15 20.71 8.03
N PRO A 42 -2.44 20.97 7.83
CA PRO A 42 -3.46 20.63 8.82
C PRO A 42 -3.68 19.13 8.89
N LEU A 43 -4.00 18.62 10.09
CA LEU A 43 -4.39 17.22 10.28
C LEU A 43 -5.89 17.06 10.00
N ILE A 44 -6.19 16.44 8.87
CA ILE A 44 -7.56 16.23 8.37
C ILE A 44 -7.75 14.74 8.09
N SER A 45 -8.93 14.22 8.38
CA SER A 45 -9.36 12.88 7.97
C SER A 45 -10.85 12.89 7.64
N TRP A 46 -11.22 12.20 6.59
CA TRP A 46 -12.61 12.01 6.22
C TRP A 46 -13.21 10.85 7.02
N ASP A 47 -14.45 11.00 7.40
CA ASP A 47 -15.30 9.90 7.87
C ASP A 47 -16.17 9.36 6.73
N LEU A 48 -16.86 8.25 7.01
CA LEU A 48 -17.78 7.63 6.05
C LEU A 48 -18.88 8.60 5.59
N LYS A 49 -19.44 9.40 6.52
CA LYS A 49 -20.54 10.34 6.22
C LYS A 49 -20.10 11.39 5.20
N ARG A 50 -18.91 11.98 5.40
CA ARG A 50 -18.34 12.95 4.46
C ARG A 50 -18.08 12.31 3.10
N PHE A 51 -17.58 11.06 3.08
CA PHE A 51 -17.35 10.34 1.84
C PHE A 51 -18.66 10.07 1.09
N MET A 52 -19.69 9.58 1.76
CA MET A 52 -21.01 9.31 1.16
C MET A 52 -21.66 10.57 0.59
N ASN A 53 -21.52 11.69 1.28
CA ASN A 53 -22.06 12.98 0.79
C ASN A 53 -21.33 13.47 -0.46
N ALA A 54 -20.02 13.25 -0.56
CA ALA A 54 -19.22 13.66 -1.73
C ALA A 54 -19.38 12.70 -2.92
N TYR A 55 -19.59 11.41 -2.63
CA TYR A 55 -19.70 10.33 -3.62
C TYR A 55 -20.95 9.49 -3.37
N PRO A 56 -22.16 10.04 -3.63
CA PRO A 56 -23.38 9.25 -3.57
C PRO A 56 -23.38 8.15 -4.65
N PRO A 57 -24.26 7.13 -4.57
CA PRO A 57 -24.25 5.98 -5.46
C PRO A 57 -24.24 6.31 -6.96
N GLU A 58 -24.99 7.33 -7.37
CA GLU A 58 -25.03 7.80 -8.75
C GLU A 58 -23.69 8.34 -9.24
N THR A 59 -22.93 9.01 -8.38
CA THR A 59 -21.57 9.48 -8.68
C THR A 59 -20.58 8.32 -8.74
N LEU A 60 -20.67 7.37 -7.81
CA LEU A 60 -19.81 6.18 -7.80
C LEU A 60 -19.94 5.38 -9.10
N GLN A 61 -21.12 5.26 -9.67
CA GLN A 61 -21.37 4.51 -10.91
C GLN A 61 -20.68 5.13 -12.14
N MET A 62 -20.32 6.42 -12.09
CA MET A 62 -19.56 7.08 -13.15
C MET A 62 -18.05 6.84 -13.05
N ILE A 63 -17.57 6.32 -11.92
CA ILE A 63 -16.15 6.12 -11.64
C ILE A 63 -15.79 4.66 -11.95
N LYS A 64 -14.80 4.48 -12.83
CA LYS A 64 -14.25 3.16 -13.15
C LYS A 64 -13.30 2.66 -12.06
N ARG A 65 -12.46 3.57 -11.54
CA ARG A 65 -11.44 3.26 -10.54
C ARG A 65 -11.27 4.41 -9.57
N PHE A 66 -11.28 4.09 -8.27
CA PHE A 66 -10.76 4.95 -7.23
C PHE A 66 -9.31 4.60 -6.96
N GLU A 67 -8.44 5.59 -7.04
CA GLU A 67 -7.07 5.52 -6.54
C GLU A 67 -7.02 6.29 -5.23
N ILE A 68 -7.16 5.55 -4.13
CA ILE A 68 -7.05 6.09 -2.77
C ILE A 68 -5.57 6.09 -2.43
N CYS A 69 -4.91 7.20 -2.71
CA CYS A 69 -3.48 7.37 -2.54
C CYS A 69 -3.15 8.22 -1.31
N GLY A 70 -1.89 8.30 -1.00
CA GLY A 70 -1.37 8.97 0.15
C GLY A 70 -0.36 10.06 -0.21
N THR A 71 -0.77 11.11 -0.95
CA THR A 71 0.11 12.25 -1.24
C THR A 71 0.49 12.98 0.04
N TRP A 72 -0.51 13.21 0.91
CA TRP A 72 -0.35 13.97 2.15
C TRP A 72 -0.54 13.12 3.42
N GLY A 73 -0.95 11.89 3.29
CA GLY A 73 -1.17 10.97 4.41
C GLY A 73 -1.20 9.53 3.95
N ASP A 74 -1.43 8.60 4.86
CA ASP A 74 -1.63 7.19 4.52
C ASP A 74 -3.11 6.85 4.70
N PRO A 75 -3.82 6.38 3.66
CA PRO A 75 -5.25 6.10 3.75
C PRO A 75 -5.61 5.07 4.81
N ILE A 76 -4.66 4.20 5.20
CA ILE A 76 -4.90 3.23 6.28
C ILE A 76 -5.08 3.90 7.65
N MET A 77 -4.68 5.17 7.79
CA MET A 77 -4.92 5.97 9.00
C MET A 77 -6.36 6.47 9.11
N VAL A 78 -7.14 6.44 8.04
CA VAL A 78 -8.56 6.83 8.06
C VAL A 78 -9.35 5.83 8.91
N LYS A 79 -10.00 6.29 9.97
CA LYS A 79 -10.74 5.42 10.90
C LYS A 79 -11.76 4.54 10.19
N ASP A 80 -12.49 5.11 9.24
CA ASP A 80 -13.57 4.45 8.50
C ASP A 80 -13.14 3.87 7.15
N ILE A 81 -11.83 3.68 6.88
CA ILE A 81 -11.35 3.24 5.56
C ILE A 81 -12.01 1.92 5.10
N PHE A 82 -12.15 0.95 6.00
CA PHE A 82 -12.85 -0.31 5.69
C PHE A 82 -14.30 -0.07 5.26
N LYS A 83 -15.03 0.76 6.00
CA LYS A 83 -16.42 1.10 5.69
C LYS A 83 -16.55 1.88 4.39
N ILE A 84 -15.60 2.75 4.09
CA ILE A 84 -15.53 3.50 2.82
C ILE A 84 -15.32 2.52 1.65
N CYS A 85 -14.34 1.62 1.74
CA CYS A 85 -14.11 0.60 0.72
C CYS A 85 -15.36 -0.29 0.53
N LYS A 86 -15.95 -0.74 1.63
CA LYS A 86 -17.18 -1.53 1.59
C LYS A 86 -18.34 -0.77 0.93
N TYR A 87 -18.53 0.51 1.27
CA TYR A 87 -19.56 1.35 0.66
C TYR A 87 -19.38 1.47 -0.86
N ILE A 88 -18.15 1.68 -1.35
CA ILE A 88 -17.85 1.72 -2.79
C ILE A 88 -18.22 0.40 -3.45
N ILE A 89 -17.81 -0.72 -2.84
CA ILE A 89 -18.05 -2.08 -3.36
C ILE A 89 -19.55 -2.41 -3.39
N ASP A 90 -20.30 -2.05 -2.36
CA ASP A 90 -21.73 -2.36 -2.24
C ASP A 90 -22.59 -1.52 -3.20
N ASN A 91 -22.15 -0.30 -3.56
CA ASN A 91 -22.99 0.65 -4.32
C ASN A 91 -22.53 0.91 -5.76
N SER A 92 -21.46 0.27 -6.22
CA SER A 92 -20.95 0.46 -7.59
C SER A 92 -20.16 -0.75 -8.10
N ASN A 93 -19.77 -0.70 -9.37
CA ASN A 93 -18.78 -1.60 -9.97
C ASN A 93 -17.38 -0.96 -10.06
N THR A 94 -17.11 0.05 -9.25
CA THR A 94 -15.84 0.76 -9.21
C THR A 94 -14.74 -0.15 -8.65
N TYR A 95 -13.60 -0.17 -9.33
CA TYR A 95 -12.39 -0.83 -8.82
C TYR A 95 -11.69 0.09 -7.83
N ILE A 96 -11.16 -0.46 -6.73
CA ILE A 96 -10.42 0.29 -5.73
C ILE A 96 -8.94 -0.08 -5.81
N GLN A 97 -8.08 0.93 -5.89
CA GLN A 97 -6.66 0.82 -5.67
C GLN A 97 -6.30 1.62 -4.42
N LEU A 98 -5.82 0.95 -3.39
CA LEU A 98 -5.44 1.54 -2.11
C LEU A 98 -3.93 1.47 -1.94
N ASN A 99 -3.24 2.61 -1.82
CA ASN A 99 -1.81 2.69 -1.61
C ASN A 99 -1.50 2.94 -0.14
N THR A 100 -0.59 2.16 0.44
CA THR A 100 -0.24 2.28 1.86
C THR A 100 1.18 1.82 2.17
N ASN A 101 1.78 2.40 3.21
CA ASN A 101 3.00 1.86 3.80
C ASN A 101 2.76 0.58 4.64
N GLY A 102 1.50 0.19 4.86
CA GLY A 102 1.11 -1.06 5.51
C GLY A 102 1.47 -1.21 6.99
N GLY A 103 2.11 -0.22 7.61
CA GLY A 103 2.68 -0.33 8.96
C GLY A 103 1.68 -0.17 10.12
N MET A 104 0.39 -0.01 9.84
CA MET A 104 -0.65 0.25 10.85
C MET A 104 -1.76 -0.79 10.82
N ARG A 105 -2.69 -0.68 11.76
CA ARG A 105 -3.82 -1.59 11.98
C ARG A 105 -3.40 -2.92 12.61
N ASN A 106 -4.38 -3.72 13.01
CA ASN A 106 -4.21 -5.05 13.60
C ASN A 106 -4.50 -6.14 12.55
N ASP A 107 -4.26 -7.37 12.95
CA ASP A 107 -4.39 -8.55 12.09
C ASP A 107 -5.82 -8.75 11.59
N ASP A 108 -6.83 -8.56 12.46
CA ASP A 108 -8.24 -8.70 12.09
C ASP A 108 -8.63 -7.71 10.99
N PHE A 109 -8.17 -6.46 11.07
CA PHE A 109 -8.42 -5.46 10.04
C PHE A 109 -7.88 -5.91 8.67
N TRP A 110 -6.63 -6.40 8.63
CA TRP A 110 -6.02 -6.83 7.38
C TRP A 110 -6.68 -8.08 6.81
N TRP A 111 -7.06 -9.00 7.68
CA TRP A 111 -7.83 -10.18 7.29
C TRP A 111 -9.20 -9.82 6.70
N GLU A 112 -9.97 -8.98 7.37
CA GLU A 112 -11.27 -8.52 6.88
C GLU A 112 -11.15 -7.73 5.56
N LEU A 113 -10.14 -6.88 5.45
CA LEU A 113 -9.87 -6.13 4.22
C LEU A 113 -9.47 -7.07 3.07
N GLY A 114 -8.71 -8.13 3.36
CA GLY A 114 -8.38 -9.18 2.39
C GLY A 114 -9.62 -9.88 1.85
N ILE A 115 -10.55 -10.26 2.72
CA ILE A 115 -11.84 -10.83 2.33
C ILE A 115 -12.63 -9.86 1.45
N LEU A 116 -12.70 -8.58 1.83
CA LEU A 116 -13.43 -7.55 1.09
C LEU A 116 -12.84 -7.31 -0.30
N SER A 117 -11.52 -7.40 -0.44
CA SER A 117 -10.79 -6.99 -1.65
C SER A 117 -10.90 -7.96 -2.82
N ARG A 118 -11.23 -9.23 -2.59
CA ARG A 118 -11.07 -10.38 -3.50
C ARG A 118 -11.32 -10.13 -4.99
N ASN A 119 -12.28 -9.33 -5.37
CA ASN A 119 -12.70 -9.21 -6.78
C ASN A 119 -12.57 -7.81 -7.39
N ARG A 120 -12.54 -6.76 -6.56
CA ARG A 120 -12.65 -5.37 -7.03
C ARG A 120 -11.75 -4.39 -6.31
N MET A 121 -10.74 -4.90 -5.59
CA MET A 121 -9.81 -4.04 -4.88
C MET A 121 -8.41 -4.63 -4.94
N GLN A 122 -7.41 -3.76 -5.07
CA GLN A 122 -6.00 -4.06 -4.93
C GLN A 122 -5.42 -3.16 -3.84
N VAL A 123 -4.61 -3.73 -2.98
CA VAL A 123 -3.81 -2.96 -2.03
C VAL A 123 -2.36 -2.94 -2.50
N ILE A 124 -1.83 -1.75 -2.68
CA ILE A 124 -0.44 -1.50 -3.05
C ILE A 124 0.33 -1.19 -1.78
N PHE A 125 1.25 -2.08 -1.43
CA PHE A 125 2.12 -1.95 -0.28
C PHE A 125 3.49 -1.44 -0.71
N ASP A 126 3.99 -0.45 0.00
CA ASP A 126 5.34 0.08 -0.20
C ASP A 126 6.38 -0.80 0.51
N VAL A 127 7.31 -1.43 -0.24
CA VAL A 127 8.32 -2.37 0.28
C VAL A 127 9.69 -2.02 -0.28
N GLU A 128 10.53 -1.30 0.48
CA GLU A 128 11.83 -0.82 0.01
C GLU A 128 13.04 -1.58 0.59
N GLY A 129 12.83 -2.77 1.17
CA GLY A 129 13.94 -3.52 1.76
C GLY A 129 13.62 -4.98 2.07
N ILE A 130 14.64 -5.73 2.48
CA ILE A 130 14.54 -7.12 2.92
C ILE A 130 14.59 -7.25 4.45
N ASN A 131 14.88 -6.16 5.16
CA ASN A 131 14.94 -6.09 6.61
C ASN A 131 14.61 -4.69 7.11
N GLN A 132 14.50 -4.53 8.45
CA GLN A 132 14.17 -3.26 9.08
C GLN A 132 15.14 -2.14 8.71
N GLU A 133 16.44 -2.40 8.71
CA GLU A 133 17.47 -1.38 8.46
C GLU A 133 17.34 -0.81 7.05
N MET A 134 17.27 -1.68 6.04
CA MET A 134 17.14 -1.28 4.64
C MET A 134 15.81 -0.58 4.37
N HIS A 135 14.70 -1.15 4.85
CA HIS A 135 13.36 -0.58 4.65
C HIS A 135 13.25 0.80 5.31
N SER A 136 13.72 0.94 6.55
CA SER A 136 13.63 2.19 7.30
C SER A 136 14.61 3.26 6.84
N HIS A 137 15.57 2.95 5.97
CA HIS A 137 16.41 3.97 5.37
C HIS A 137 15.56 5.00 4.60
N TYR A 138 14.46 4.56 3.98
CA TYR A 138 13.47 5.42 3.34
C TYR A 138 12.13 5.44 4.09
N ARG A 139 11.51 4.30 4.40
CA ARG A 139 10.20 4.22 5.10
C ARG A 139 10.38 4.36 6.62
N ARG A 140 10.92 5.48 7.04
CA ARG A 140 11.20 5.74 8.45
C ARG A 140 9.94 5.67 9.31
N LYS A 141 10.10 5.20 10.55
CA LYS A 141 9.01 4.99 11.52
C LYS A 141 7.99 3.89 11.13
N VAL A 142 8.26 3.11 10.10
CA VAL A 142 7.49 1.91 9.76
C VAL A 142 8.20 0.68 10.32
N ASN A 143 7.49 -0.13 11.09
CA ASN A 143 8.01 -1.41 11.57
C ASN A 143 7.88 -2.45 10.45
N PHE A 144 8.99 -2.98 9.99
CA PHE A 144 9.06 -3.87 8.83
C PHE A 144 8.43 -5.24 9.09
N GLU A 145 8.63 -5.82 10.28
CA GLU A 145 8.01 -7.10 10.63
C GLU A 145 6.48 -6.97 10.75
N LYS A 146 6.00 -5.85 11.27
CA LYS A 146 4.56 -5.56 11.28
C LYS A 146 4.00 -5.38 9.87
N LEU A 147 4.72 -4.72 8.98
CA LEU A 147 4.34 -4.61 7.57
C LEU A 147 4.21 -6.01 6.94
N LYS A 148 5.21 -6.87 7.11
CA LYS A 148 5.19 -8.26 6.60
C LYS A 148 3.99 -9.03 7.13
N LEU A 149 3.75 -9.00 8.45
CA LEU A 149 2.62 -9.67 9.07
C LEU A 149 1.27 -9.17 8.53
N ASN A 150 1.13 -7.86 8.36
CA ASN A 150 -0.07 -7.24 7.80
C ASN A 150 -0.33 -7.71 6.35
N ILE A 151 0.71 -7.78 5.52
CA ILE A 151 0.62 -8.29 4.16
C ILE A 151 0.22 -9.76 4.18
N GLN A 152 0.86 -10.58 5.01
CA GLN A 152 0.55 -12.02 5.14
C GLN A 152 -0.90 -12.26 5.58
N ASN A 153 -1.42 -11.49 6.54
CA ASN A 153 -2.82 -11.59 6.93
C ASN A 153 -3.77 -11.19 5.79
N PHE A 154 -3.41 -10.15 5.03
CA PHE A 154 -4.20 -9.70 3.89
C PHE A 154 -4.21 -10.72 2.75
N THR A 155 -3.04 -11.25 2.36
CA THR A 155 -2.92 -12.24 1.27
C THR A 155 -3.48 -13.60 1.67
N ALA A 156 -3.27 -14.05 2.91
CA ALA A 156 -3.86 -15.27 3.45
C ALA A 156 -5.40 -15.21 3.44
N ALA A 157 -6.00 -14.04 3.61
CA ALA A 157 -7.43 -13.81 3.45
C ALA A 157 -7.90 -13.75 1.97
N GLY A 158 -7.02 -13.94 0.99
CA GLY A 158 -7.30 -13.86 -0.45
C GLY A 158 -7.28 -12.44 -1.00
N GLY A 159 -6.62 -11.52 -0.29
CA GLY A 159 -6.45 -10.15 -0.72
C GLY A 159 -5.48 -10.02 -1.91
N ASN A 160 -5.79 -9.14 -2.85
CA ASN A 160 -4.94 -8.84 -3.99
C ASN A 160 -3.88 -7.80 -3.59
N ALA A 161 -2.70 -8.27 -3.16
CA ALA A 161 -1.58 -7.45 -2.75
C ALA A 161 -0.60 -7.21 -3.90
N PHE A 162 -0.17 -5.96 -4.03
CA PHE A 162 0.78 -5.50 -5.04
C PHE A 162 1.97 -4.83 -4.37
N ALA A 163 3.19 -5.14 -4.79
CA ALA A 163 4.39 -4.50 -4.26
C ALA A 163 4.73 -3.23 -5.03
N HIS A 164 4.87 -2.11 -4.35
CA HIS A 164 5.46 -0.90 -4.91
C HIS A 164 6.84 -0.69 -4.28
N ILE A 165 7.86 -0.60 -5.12
CA ILE A 165 9.26 -0.51 -4.70
C ILE A 165 9.86 0.75 -5.31
N ILE A 166 10.22 1.72 -4.48
CA ILE A 166 11.04 2.84 -4.91
C ILE A 166 12.50 2.45 -4.79
N ILE A 167 13.23 2.54 -5.90
CA ILE A 167 14.65 2.21 -5.91
C ILE A 167 15.51 3.43 -5.59
N PHE A 168 16.48 3.17 -4.72
CA PHE A 168 17.54 4.06 -4.29
C PHE A 168 18.87 3.31 -4.37
N LYS A 169 19.98 4.02 -4.21
CA LYS A 169 21.31 3.41 -4.21
C LYS A 169 21.46 2.32 -3.12
N HIS A 170 20.83 2.50 -1.94
CA HIS A 170 20.99 1.56 -0.83
C HIS A 170 20.24 0.23 -1.04
N ASN A 171 19.21 0.18 -1.90
CA ASN A 171 18.42 -1.04 -2.14
C ASN A 171 18.48 -1.58 -3.57
N GLN A 172 19.08 -0.85 -4.53
CA GLN A 172 19.10 -1.22 -5.94
C GLN A 172 19.69 -2.61 -6.24
N ASP A 173 20.66 -3.05 -5.44
CA ASP A 173 21.32 -4.35 -5.64
C ASP A 173 20.55 -5.51 -4.98
N TYR A 174 19.49 -5.22 -4.24
CA TYR A 174 18.68 -6.18 -3.49
C TYR A 174 17.26 -6.36 -4.07
N ILE A 175 16.95 -5.76 -5.20
CA ILE A 175 15.60 -5.79 -5.78
C ILE A 175 15.14 -7.22 -6.04
N LYS A 176 16.03 -8.10 -6.49
CA LYS A 176 15.69 -9.51 -6.69
C LYS A 176 15.25 -10.17 -5.37
N GLN A 177 16.00 -9.98 -4.29
CA GLN A 177 15.65 -10.54 -2.98
C GLN A 177 14.35 -9.94 -2.43
N ILE A 178 14.12 -8.64 -2.64
CA ILE A 178 12.86 -7.99 -2.26
C ILE A 178 11.68 -8.64 -3.01
N LEU A 179 11.80 -8.85 -4.31
CA LEU A 179 10.76 -9.51 -5.11
C LEU A 179 10.54 -10.97 -4.72
N GLU A 180 11.62 -11.73 -4.49
CA GLU A 180 11.53 -13.11 -4.00
C GLU A 180 10.79 -13.19 -2.66
N MET A 181 11.06 -12.29 -1.73
CA MET A 181 10.32 -12.18 -0.48
C MET A 181 8.84 -11.81 -0.73
N CYS A 182 8.58 -10.80 -1.56
CA CYS A 182 7.22 -10.39 -1.90
C CYS A 182 6.39 -11.54 -2.47
N TYR A 183 6.97 -12.35 -3.34
CA TYR A 183 6.25 -13.43 -3.99
C TYR A 183 6.17 -14.71 -3.17
N ASN A 184 7.25 -15.11 -2.52
CA ASN A 184 7.34 -16.43 -1.89
C ASN A 184 6.92 -16.41 -0.41
N GLU A 185 7.20 -15.31 0.31
CA GLU A 185 6.84 -15.21 1.73
C GLU A 185 5.54 -14.42 1.94
N LEU A 186 5.30 -13.36 1.14
CA LEU A 186 4.17 -12.46 1.31
C LEU A 186 3.02 -12.73 0.34
N GLU A 187 3.18 -13.69 -0.56
CA GLU A 187 2.20 -14.11 -1.55
C GLU A 187 1.59 -12.95 -2.37
N MET A 188 2.38 -11.91 -2.64
CA MET A 188 1.96 -10.79 -3.48
C MET A 188 1.78 -11.22 -4.94
N THR A 189 0.90 -10.53 -5.68
CA THR A 189 0.49 -10.93 -7.02
C THR A 189 1.31 -10.31 -8.13
N ASP A 190 1.84 -9.11 -7.91
CA ASP A 190 2.59 -8.35 -8.92
C ASP A 190 3.38 -7.22 -8.26
N HIS A 191 4.13 -6.45 -9.04
CA HIS A 191 4.95 -5.34 -8.54
C HIS A 191 5.07 -4.17 -9.50
N LEU A 192 5.43 -3.02 -8.96
CA LEU A 192 5.93 -1.85 -9.68
C LEU A 192 7.26 -1.42 -9.07
N ILE A 193 8.29 -1.33 -9.90
CA ILE A 193 9.58 -0.77 -9.52
C ILE A 193 9.75 0.57 -10.21
N GLN A 194 10.10 1.60 -9.46
CA GLN A 194 10.36 2.92 -10.02
C GLN A 194 11.45 3.67 -9.25
N PRO A 195 12.27 4.50 -9.94
CA PRO A 195 13.19 5.39 -9.26
C PRO A 195 12.41 6.52 -8.58
N SER A 196 12.97 7.11 -7.54
CA SER A 196 12.46 8.38 -7.06
C SER A 196 12.73 9.48 -8.08
N ASN A 197 11.70 10.23 -8.43
CA ASN A 197 11.80 11.41 -9.30
C ASN A 197 11.94 12.73 -8.50
N ARG A 198 12.28 12.64 -7.20
CA ARG A 198 12.31 13.78 -6.27
C ARG A 198 13.70 14.23 -5.92
N PHE A 199 14.74 13.67 -6.54
CA PHE A 199 16.11 14.11 -6.34
C PHE A 199 16.40 15.42 -7.08
N ASN A 200 17.30 16.21 -6.48
CA ASN A 200 17.92 17.33 -7.15
C ASN A 200 18.92 16.85 -8.24
N LYS A 201 19.52 17.79 -8.97
CA LYS A 201 20.50 17.48 -10.04
C LYS A 201 21.75 16.71 -9.58
N GLN A 202 22.02 16.68 -8.27
CA GLN A 202 23.18 15.98 -7.71
C GLN A 202 22.86 14.52 -7.36
N GLY A 203 21.59 14.11 -7.41
CA GLY A 203 21.15 12.75 -7.08
C GLY A 203 21.37 12.38 -5.60
N LYS A 204 21.52 13.38 -4.73
CA LYS A 204 21.74 13.20 -3.29
C LYS A 204 21.00 14.26 -2.50
N GLU A 205 20.44 13.84 -1.37
CA GLU A 205 19.79 14.73 -0.42
C GLU A 205 20.15 14.35 1.01
N GLU A 206 20.43 15.37 1.82
CA GLU A 206 20.75 15.23 3.24
C GLU A 206 19.49 15.47 4.08
N TYR A 207 19.33 14.65 5.10
CA TYR A 207 18.23 14.71 6.05
C TYR A 207 18.75 14.58 7.48
N ILE A 208 17.96 15.07 8.43
CA ILE A 208 18.19 14.86 9.86
C ILE A 208 17.15 13.84 10.35
N ASP A 209 17.61 12.76 10.97
CA ASP A 209 16.70 11.76 11.53
C ASP A 209 16.03 12.24 12.83
N GLU A 210 15.11 11.41 13.34
CA GLU A 210 14.36 11.69 14.58
C GLU A 210 15.22 11.81 15.85
N ASN A 211 16.51 11.42 15.78
CA ASN A 211 17.49 11.52 16.85
C ASN A 211 18.47 12.70 16.62
N GLY A 212 18.24 13.52 15.59
CA GLY A 212 19.11 14.62 15.21
C GLY A 212 20.38 14.20 14.46
N LYS A 213 20.47 12.93 14.01
CA LYS A 213 21.63 12.43 13.28
C LYS A 213 21.46 12.67 11.78
N PRO A 214 22.46 13.22 11.09
CA PRO A 214 22.40 13.38 9.64
C PRO A 214 22.53 12.04 8.92
N PHE A 215 21.83 11.90 7.82
CA PHE A 215 21.96 10.80 6.86
C PHE A 215 21.74 11.29 5.43
N VAL A 216 22.19 10.51 4.45
CA VAL A 216 22.11 10.84 3.04
C VAL A 216 21.25 9.82 2.31
N LEU A 217 20.29 10.30 1.52
CA LEU A 217 19.56 9.50 0.56
C LEU A 217 20.19 9.73 -0.82
N GLU A 218 20.55 8.66 -1.51
CA GLU A 218 21.17 8.72 -2.83
C GLU A 218 20.27 8.07 -3.90
N GLU A 219 20.23 8.69 -5.08
CA GLU A 219 19.53 8.18 -6.24
C GLU A 219 20.13 6.85 -6.70
N ALA A 220 19.29 5.96 -7.20
CA ALA A 220 19.73 4.71 -7.84
C ALA A 220 20.57 5.02 -9.09
N THR A 221 21.65 4.28 -9.25
CA THR A 221 22.57 4.45 -10.39
C THR A 221 22.32 3.41 -11.50
N LEU A 222 21.53 2.38 -11.21
CA LEU A 222 21.19 1.33 -12.17
C LEU A 222 19.99 1.75 -13.02
N PRO A 223 20.02 1.50 -14.34
CA PRO A 223 18.90 1.79 -15.21
C PRO A 223 17.71 0.87 -14.91
N LEU A 224 16.48 1.35 -15.15
CA LEU A 224 15.25 0.58 -14.90
C LEU A 224 15.12 -0.71 -15.74
N ASP A 225 15.82 -0.81 -16.83
CA ASP A 225 15.85 -2.01 -17.68
C ASP A 225 16.94 -3.01 -17.26
N ASP A 226 17.66 -2.75 -16.17
CA ASP A 226 18.67 -3.67 -15.64
C ASP A 226 18.03 -5.06 -15.39
N PRO A 227 18.68 -6.15 -15.89
CA PRO A 227 18.16 -7.50 -15.74
C PRO A 227 17.87 -7.93 -14.31
N ARG A 228 18.53 -7.32 -13.32
CA ARG A 228 18.30 -7.61 -11.89
C ARG A 228 16.89 -7.23 -11.41
N TYR A 229 16.21 -6.33 -12.12
CA TYR A 229 14.85 -5.91 -11.82
C TYR A 229 13.77 -6.75 -12.50
N LYS A 230 14.18 -7.73 -13.32
CA LYS A 230 13.27 -8.54 -14.15
C LYS A 230 12.99 -9.91 -13.52
N LEU A 231 12.39 -9.92 -12.33
CA LEU A 231 11.78 -11.14 -11.83
C LEU A 231 10.31 -11.16 -12.30
N PRO A 232 9.89 -12.18 -13.08
CA PRO A 232 8.51 -12.26 -13.52
C PRO A 232 7.58 -12.45 -12.33
N ALA A 233 6.47 -11.74 -12.33
CA ALA A 233 5.41 -11.97 -11.35
C ALA A 233 4.90 -13.41 -11.44
N PRO A 234 4.54 -14.06 -10.32
CA PRO A 234 4.00 -15.40 -10.33
C PRO A 234 2.65 -15.40 -11.07
N HIS A 235 2.48 -16.34 -11.99
CA HIS A 235 1.19 -16.54 -12.64
C HIS A 235 0.21 -17.10 -11.63
N ARG A 236 -0.77 -16.28 -11.24
CA ARG A 236 -1.85 -16.65 -10.33
C ARG A 236 -3.14 -16.67 -11.11
N ASP A 237 -3.52 -17.86 -11.61
CA ASP A 237 -4.73 -18.08 -12.40
C ASP A 237 -6.00 -18.08 -11.53
N HIS A 238 -7.15 -18.21 -12.18
CA HIS A 238 -8.46 -18.27 -11.51
C HIS A 238 -8.53 -19.42 -10.49
N LYS A 239 -7.90 -20.56 -10.79
CA LYS A 239 -7.85 -21.72 -9.92
C LYS A 239 -7.11 -21.43 -8.60
N TRP A 240 -6.00 -20.71 -8.65
CA TRP A 240 -5.27 -20.28 -7.46
C TRP A 240 -6.14 -19.42 -6.53
N TRP A 241 -6.93 -18.49 -7.11
CA TRP A 241 -7.85 -17.65 -6.36
C TRP A 241 -9.01 -18.44 -5.77
N GLU A 242 -9.57 -19.42 -6.49
CA GLU A 242 -10.60 -20.30 -5.99
C GLU A 242 -10.13 -21.19 -4.85
N GLU A 243 -8.94 -21.79 -4.96
CA GLU A 243 -8.33 -22.60 -3.90
C GLU A 243 -8.09 -21.81 -2.63
N LYS A 244 -7.58 -20.58 -2.73
CA LYS A 244 -7.45 -19.64 -1.59
C LYS A 244 -8.82 -19.32 -1.00
N GLY A 245 -9.82 -19.03 -1.81
CA GLY A 245 -11.19 -18.76 -1.37
C GLY A 245 -11.84 -19.95 -0.63
N ASN A 246 -11.70 -21.15 -1.17
CA ASN A 246 -12.28 -22.37 -0.61
C ASN A 246 -11.57 -22.79 0.69
N ALA A 247 -10.25 -22.69 0.77
CA ALA A 247 -9.49 -23.00 1.98
C ALA A 247 -9.94 -22.14 3.19
N MET A 248 -10.44 -20.93 2.93
CA MET A 248 -10.90 -20.02 3.98
C MET A 248 -12.32 -20.33 4.47
N VAL A 249 -13.21 -20.76 3.60
CA VAL A 249 -14.56 -21.21 3.99
C VAL A 249 -14.46 -22.41 4.93
N TYR A 250 -13.60 -23.38 4.59
CA TYR A 250 -13.37 -24.57 5.40
C TYR A 250 -12.81 -24.26 6.80
N ASN A 251 -11.95 -23.25 6.91
CA ASN A 251 -11.37 -22.86 8.19
C ASN A 251 -12.30 -22.04 9.09
N LYS A 252 -13.36 -21.43 8.53
CA LYS A 252 -14.36 -20.68 9.31
C LYS A 252 -15.33 -21.60 10.05
N ASP A 253 -15.63 -22.76 9.49
CA ASP A 253 -16.56 -23.75 10.09
C ASP A 253 -15.90 -24.61 11.20
N THR A 254 -14.57 -24.61 11.30
CA THR A 254 -13.80 -25.43 12.26
C THR A 254 -13.15 -24.65 13.37
N SER A 255 -13.25 -23.33 13.43
CA SER A 255 -12.59 -22.50 14.43
C SER A 255 -13.55 -21.83 15.41
N ASN A 256 -13.95 -22.54 16.46
CA ASN A 256 -14.18 -21.90 17.73
C ASN A 256 -12.86 -21.35 18.26
N GLU A 257 -12.75 -20.02 18.28
CA GLU A 257 -12.01 -19.14 19.20
C GLU A 257 -10.50 -19.26 19.44
N LYS A 258 -9.70 -20.08 18.73
CA LYS A 258 -8.25 -20.18 19.05
C LYS A 258 -7.26 -20.04 17.90
N SER A 259 -7.66 -19.61 16.71
CA SER A 259 -6.86 -19.91 15.51
C SER A 259 -5.91 -18.84 14.97
N HIS A 260 -5.95 -17.59 15.40
CA HIS A 260 -5.08 -16.55 14.84
C HIS A 260 -3.63 -16.59 15.35
N ILE A 261 -3.40 -17.12 16.56
CA ILE A 261 -2.07 -17.13 17.20
C ILE A 261 -1.27 -18.39 16.87
N GLU A 262 -1.92 -19.51 16.52
CA GLU A 262 -1.22 -20.78 16.27
C GLU A 262 -0.73 -20.98 14.82
N ARG A 263 -1.24 -20.22 13.85
CA ARG A 263 -0.81 -20.33 12.43
C ARG A 263 0.54 -19.70 12.13
N ASN A 264 1.09 -18.92 13.03
CA ASN A 264 2.41 -18.30 12.91
C ASN A 264 3.54 -19.12 13.55
N LYS A 265 3.33 -20.43 13.80
CA LYS A 265 4.33 -21.31 14.41
C LYS A 265 4.71 -22.51 13.54
N ILE A 266 4.54 -22.41 12.23
CA ILE A 266 5.12 -23.41 11.30
C ILE A 266 6.03 -22.69 10.32
#